data_ca4a2227d6ae4aacdcc2c3176370797f
#
_entry.id   ca4a2227d6ae4aacdcc2c3176370797f
#
_cell.length_a   1.000
_cell.length_b   1.000
_cell.length_c   1.000
_cell.angle_alpha   90.00
_cell.angle_beta   90.00
_cell.angle_gamma   90.00
#
_symmetry.space_group_name_H-M   'P 1'
#
loop_
_entity.id
_entity.type
_entity.pdbx_description
1 polymer ?
#
loop_
_entity_poly.entity_id
_entity_poly.type
_entity_poly.pdbx_seq_one_letter_code
_entity_poly.pdbx_strand_id
1 'polypeptide(L)'
;MSFFQMTSPVAARRMFLGRSGLVLSGAAVALLAGRDALAAKTGGATGNDVQILNTALAAELEAIAAYQAGAESKLLEKPVLDLALSFQGHHKAHADLLAKTVAKLGGHAVAAKASYGFPLESLKSQADVLR
;
A
#
# COMPACT_ATOMS: atom_id res chain seq x y z
N MET A 1 -22.04 -39.15 -26.20
CA MET A 1 -21.49 -39.17 -24.82
C MET A 1 -20.60 -37.94 -24.65
N SER A 2 -21.10 -36.96 -23.93
CA SER A 2 -20.41 -35.68 -23.75
C SER A 2 -19.61 -35.72 -22.46
N PHE A 3 -18.28 -35.67 -22.53
CA PHE A 3 -17.43 -35.60 -21.37
C PHE A 3 -17.36 -34.14 -20.92
N PHE A 4 -18.04 -33.78 -19.85
CA PHE A 4 -17.85 -32.54 -19.13
C PHE A 4 -16.47 -32.59 -18.44
N GLN A 5 -15.50 -31.85 -18.96
CA GLN A 5 -14.25 -31.59 -18.24
C GLN A 5 -14.53 -30.53 -17.17
N MET A 6 -14.67 -30.99 -15.94
CA MET A 6 -14.67 -30.10 -14.77
C MET A 6 -13.27 -29.56 -14.55
N THR A 7 -13.03 -28.33 -14.99
CA THR A 7 -11.82 -27.61 -14.63
C THR A 7 -11.82 -27.31 -13.14
N SER A 8 -10.85 -27.86 -12.43
CA SER A 8 -10.70 -27.74 -10.98
C SER A 8 -10.53 -26.26 -10.55
N PRO A 9 -11.31 -25.77 -9.58
CA PRO A 9 -11.24 -24.38 -9.13
C PRO A 9 -9.88 -23.98 -8.52
N VAL A 10 -9.05 -24.96 -8.17
CA VAL A 10 -7.70 -24.77 -7.64
C VAL A 10 -6.73 -24.27 -8.71
N ALA A 11 -6.89 -24.69 -9.97
CA ALA A 11 -6.04 -24.26 -11.08
C ALA A 11 -6.26 -22.76 -11.43
N ALA A 12 -7.51 -22.31 -11.37
CA ALA A 12 -7.84 -20.91 -11.64
C ALA A 12 -7.27 -19.95 -10.59
N ARG A 13 -7.28 -20.34 -9.31
CA ARG A 13 -6.68 -19.54 -8.21
C ARG A 13 -5.17 -19.44 -8.31
N ARG A 14 -4.48 -20.53 -8.67
CA ARG A 14 -3.03 -20.54 -8.90
C ARG A 14 -2.62 -19.66 -10.08
N MET A 15 -3.41 -19.66 -11.15
CA MET A 15 -3.16 -18.85 -12.34
C MET A 15 -3.36 -17.36 -12.07
N PHE A 16 -4.35 -17.00 -11.24
CA PHE A 16 -4.59 -15.61 -10.83
C PHE A 16 -3.45 -15.07 -9.96
N LEU A 17 -3.00 -15.83 -8.95
CA LEU A 17 -1.88 -15.45 -8.09
C LEU A 17 -0.55 -15.36 -8.85
N GLY A 18 -0.31 -16.24 -9.81
CA GLY A 18 0.89 -16.21 -10.66
C GLY A 18 0.95 -14.98 -11.56
N ARG A 19 -0.18 -14.56 -12.14
CA ARG A 19 -0.24 -13.38 -13.00
C ARG A 19 -0.22 -12.07 -12.22
N SER A 20 -0.91 -12.00 -11.09
CA SER A 20 -0.89 -10.82 -10.22
C SER A 20 0.49 -10.59 -9.59
N GLY A 21 1.19 -11.67 -9.20
CA GLY A 21 2.55 -11.59 -8.68
C GLY A 21 3.56 -11.11 -9.72
N LEU A 22 3.39 -11.47 -11.01
CA LEU A 22 4.27 -11.02 -12.10
C LEU A 22 4.08 -9.53 -12.42
N VAL A 23 2.87 -9.01 -12.34
CA VAL A 23 2.61 -7.59 -12.62
C VAL A 23 3.10 -6.70 -11.48
N LEU A 24 2.88 -7.11 -10.21
CA LEU A 24 3.34 -6.36 -9.03
C LEU A 24 4.86 -6.48 -8.83
N SER A 25 5.45 -7.66 -9.07
CA SER A 25 6.90 -7.86 -8.94
C SER A 25 7.68 -7.19 -10.06
N GLY A 26 7.14 -7.10 -11.29
CA GLY A 26 7.78 -6.39 -12.39
C GLY A 26 7.92 -4.89 -12.14
N ALA A 27 6.89 -4.24 -11.65
CA ALA A 27 6.92 -2.83 -11.28
C ALA A 27 7.80 -2.57 -10.05
N ALA A 28 7.69 -3.40 -9.01
CA ALA A 28 8.49 -3.28 -7.80
C ALA A 28 9.98 -3.56 -8.06
N VAL A 29 10.31 -4.57 -8.86
CA VAL A 29 11.70 -4.89 -9.25
C VAL A 29 12.29 -3.81 -10.16
N ALA A 30 11.52 -3.21 -11.06
CA ALA A 30 11.98 -2.08 -11.87
C ALA A 30 12.27 -0.83 -11.02
N LEU A 31 11.47 -0.57 -9.98
CA LEU A 31 11.70 0.51 -9.01
C LEU A 31 12.93 0.25 -8.11
N LEU A 32 13.14 -1.01 -7.68
CA LEU A 32 14.25 -1.41 -6.83
C LEU A 32 15.58 -1.57 -7.59
N ALA A 33 15.53 -1.91 -8.88
CA ALA A 33 16.73 -2.12 -9.70
C ALA A 33 17.41 -0.82 -10.18
N GLY A 34 16.88 0.35 -9.84
CA GLY A 34 17.48 1.66 -10.14
C GLY A 34 17.71 1.89 -11.63
N ARG A 35 16.89 1.33 -12.50
CA ARG A 35 17.04 1.49 -13.94
C ARG A 35 16.51 2.85 -14.39
N ASP A 36 17.38 3.84 -14.33
CA ASP A 36 17.17 5.18 -14.93
C ASP A 36 16.89 5.12 -16.45
N ALA A 37 17.19 3.98 -17.09
CA ALA A 37 17.07 3.80 -18.52
C ALA A 37 15.64 3.67 -19.06
N LEU A 38 14.64 3.29 -18.23
CA LEU A 38 13.25 3.24 -18.67
C LEU A 38 12.53 4.59 -18.52
N ALA A 39 12.94 5.41 -17.54
CA ALA A 39 12.36 6.73 -17.30
C ALA A 39 12.73 7.74 -18.41
N ALA A 40 13.87 7.58 -19.05
CA ALA A 40 14.36 8.49 -20.07
C ALA A 40 13.61 8.45 -21.42
N LYS A 41 12.80 7.41 -21.67
CA LYS A 41 12.16 7.17 -22.98
C LYS A 41 10.71 7.69 -23.13
N THR A 42 10.06 8.15 -22.05
CA THR A 42 8.65 8.52 -22.12
C THR A 42 8.33 9.70 -21.21
N GLY A 43 8.56 10.92 -21.67
CA GLY A 43 8.21 12.14 -20.91
C GLY A 43 6.73 12.22 -20.48
N GLY A 44 5.81 11.47 -21.10
CA GLY A 44 4.41 11.34 -20.68
C GLY A 44 4.18 10.30 -19.59
N ALA A 45 5.00 9.24 -19.54
CA ALA A 45 4.89 8.19 -18.51
C ALA A 45 5.33 8.70 -17.14
N THR A 46 6.33 9.55 -17.05
CA THR A 46 6.85 10.08 -15.77
C THR A 46 5.82 10.86 -14.99
N GLY A 47 5.01 11.71 -15.66
CA GLY A 47 3.93 12.46 -15.00
C GLY A 47 2.83 11.56 -14.45
N ASN A 48 2.47 10.52 -15.20
CA ASN A 48 1.49 9.53 -14.74
C ASN A 48 2.05 8.68 -13.58
N ASP A 49 3.31 8.30 -13.65
CA ASP A 49 3.97 7.53 -12.58
C ASP A 49 4.03 8.33 -11.28
N VAL A 50 4.37 9.62 -11.34
CA VAL A 50 4.33 10.52 -10.18
C VAL A 50 2.93 10.59 -9.57
N GLN A 51 1.89 10.66 -10.40
CA GLN A 51 0.51 10.70 -9.91
C GLN A 51 0.11 9.39 -9.21
N ILE A 52 0.45 8.25 -9.79
CA ILE A 52 0.20 6.92 -9.20
C ILE A 52 0.93 6.78 -7.87
N LEU A 53 2.21 7.13 -7.83
CA LEU A 53 3.02 7.04 -6.61
C LEU A 53 2.52 7.99 -5.51
N ASN A 54 2.07 9.19 -5.86
CA ASN A 54 1.47 10.12 -4.91
C ASN A 54 0.13 9.63 -4.38
N THR A 55 -0.66 8.93 -5.20
CA THR A 55 -1.90 8.29 -4.75
C THR A 55 -1.58 7.19 -3.73
N ALA A 56 -0.58 6.36 -4.01
CA ALA A 56 -0.12 5.34 -3.07
C ALA A 56 0.45 5.97 -1.80
N LEU A 57 1.26 7.01 -1.91
CA LEU A 57 1.82 7.74 -0.77
C LEU A 57 0.72 8.33 0.12
N ALA A 58 -0.31 8.91 -0.46
CA ALA A 58 -1.44 9.44 0.30
C ALA A 58 -2.14 8.35 1.12
N ALA A 59 -2.30 7.15 0.55
CA ALA A 59 -2.87 6.00 1.26
C ALA A 59 -1.96 5.51 2.41
N GLU A 60 -0.64 5.47 2.22
CA GLU A 60 0.30 5.13 3.28
C GLU A 60 0.26 6.15 4.43
N LEU A 61 0.20 7.43 4.12
CA LEU A 61 0.09 8.50 5.13
C LEU A 61 -1.22 8.42 5.92
N GLU A 62 -2.33 8.07 5.27
CA GLU A 62 -3.60 7.83 5.94
C GLU A 62 -3.54 6.58 6.83
N ALA A 63 -2.92 5.49 6.36
CA ALA A 63 -2.71 4.28 7.15
C ALA A 63 -1.86 4.57 8.41
N ILE A 64 -0.77 5.32 8.28
CA ILE A 64 0.06 5.73 9.42
C ILE A 64 -0.78 6.47 10.46
N ALA A 65 -1.63 7.40 10.02
CA ALA A 65 -2.51 8.15 10.92
C ALA A 65 -3.59 7.26 11.56
N ALA A 66 -4.16 6.30 10.82
CA ALA A 66 -5.13 5.35 11.34
C ALA A 66 -4.53 4.44 12.43
N TYR A 67 -3.33 3.89 12.18
CA TYR A 67 -2.61 3.09 13.18
C TYR A 67 -2.26 3.91 14.42
N GLN A 68 -1.87 5.18 14.24
CA GLN A 68 -1.61 6.09 15.36
C GLN A 68 -2.86 6.32 16.19
N ALA A 69 -3.99 6.63 15.54
CA ALA A 69 -5.27 6.83 16.22
C ALA A 69 -5.73 5.57 16.96
N GLY A 70 -5.57 4.40 16.35
CA GLY A 70 -5.85 3.12 17.00
C GLY A 70 -4.98 2.88 18.24
N ALA A 71 -3.69 3.17 18.16
CA ALA A 71 -2.76 3.03 19.28
C ALA A 71 -3.12 4.01 20.44
N GLU A 72 -3.49 5.24 20.11
CA GLU A 72 -3.84 6.27 21.09
C GLU A 72 -5.23 6.06 21.70
N SER A 73 -6.09 5.27 21.09
CA SER A 73 -7.45 4.97 21.58
C SER A 73 -7.48 4.31 22.96
N LYS A 74 -6.37 3.65 23.33
CA LYS A 74 -6.24 2.84 24.56
C LYS A 74 -7.20 1.65 24.63
N LEU A 75 -7.80 1.28 23.50
CA LEU A 75 -8.73 0.16 23.38
C LEU A 75 -8.04 -1.14 22.96
N LEU A 76 -6.79 -1.07 22.49
CA LEU A 76 -6.04 -2.24 22.03
C LEU A 76 -5.33 -2.93 23.22
N GLU A 77 -5.50 -4.24 23.33
CA GLU A 77 -4.71 -5.06 24.21
C GLU A 77 -3.24 -5.07 23.77
N LYS A 78 -2.32 -5.27 24.71
CA LYS A 78 -0.88 -5.13 24.47
C LYS A 78 -0.37 -5.92 23.25
N PRO A 79 -0.71 -7.20 23.04
CA PRO A 79 -0.21 -7.94 21.88
C PRO A 79 -0.69 -7.34 20.54
N VAL A 80 -1.93 -6.85 20.49
CA VAL A 80 -2.52 -6.21 19.31
C VAL A 80 -1.93 -4.82 19.10
N LEU A 81 -1.70 -4.08 20.16
CA LEU A 81 -1.01 -2.78 20.09
C LEU A 81 0.41 -2.93 19.54
N ASP A 82 1.18 -3.89 20.04
CA ASP A 82 2.56 -4.14 19.57
C ASP A 82 2.56 -4.49 18.07
N LEU A 83 1.61 -5.30 17.61
CA LEU A 83 1.44 -5.63 16.20
C LEU A 83 1.04 -4.41 15.36
N ALA A 84 0.10 -3.61 15.85
CA ALA A 84 -0.34 -2.38 15.17
C ALA A 84 0.81 -1.38 15.00
N LEU A 85 1.65 -1.20 16.02
CA LEU A 85 2.83 -0.35 15.95
C LEU A 85 3.89 -0.90 14.98
N SER A 86 4.03 -2.22 14.89
CA SER A 86 4.90 -2.86 13.90
C SER A 86 4.41 -2.57 12.47
N PHE A 87 3.12 -2.72 12.19
CA PHE A 87 2.54 -2.41 10.90
C PHE A 87 2.62 -0.91 10.57
N GLN A 88 2.42 -0.03 11.55
CA GLN A 88 2.66 1.39 11.36
C GLN A 88 4.10 1.66 10.90
N GLY A 89 5.07 0.96 11.48
CA GLY A 89 6.47 1.04 11.08
C GLY A 89 6.69 0.66 9.62
N HIS A 90 6.02 -0.39 9.14
CA HIS A 90 6.07 -0.78 7.73
C HIS A 90 5.46 0.30 6.81
N HIS A 91 4.30 0.86 7.17
CA HIS A 91 3.69 1.96 6.42
C HIS A 91 4.59 3.20 6.36
N LYS A 92 5.28 3.53 7.45
CA LYS A 92 6.28 4.63 7.48
C LYS A 92 7.43 4.37 6.50
N ALA A 93 7.95 3.15 6.46
CA ALA A 93 9.01 2.77 5.53
C ALA A 93 8.55 2.84 4.06
N HIS A 94 7.33 2.39 3.77
CA HIS A 94 6.74 2.50 2.43
C HIS A 94 6.53 3.95 2.03
N ALA A 95 5.98 4.79 2.90
CA ALA A 95 5.77 6.21 2.64
C ALA A 95 7.10 6.92 2.33
N ASP A 96 8.14 6.64 3.08
CA ASP A 96 9.48 7.20 2.85
C ASP A 96 10.05 6.80 1.48
N LEU A 97 9.91 5.52 1.11
CA LEU A 97 10.34 5.03 -0.20
C LEU A 97 9.56 5.68 -1.35
N LEU A 98 8.24 5.78 -1.22
CA LEU A 98 7.37 6.41 -2.23
C LEU A 98 7.72 7.89 -2.40
N ALA A 99 7.88 8.63 -1.30
CA ALA A 99 8.25 10.05 -1.34
C ALA A 99 9.60 10.27 -2.03
N LYS A 100 10.61 9.46 -1.70
CA LYS A 100 11.92 9.49 -2.35
C LYS A 100 11.84 9.16 -3.84
N THR A 101 10.99 8.22 -4.22
CA THR A 101 10.82 7.84 -5.62
C THR A 101 10.13 8.94 -6.41
N VAL A 102 9.10 9.57 -5.86
CA VAL A 102 8.45 10.76 -6.46
C VAL A 102 9.48 11.87 -6.71
N ALA A 103 10.32 12.16 -5.71
CA ALA A 103 11.35 13.18 -5.86
C ALA A 103 12.39 12.82 -6.94
N LYS A 104 12.82 11.56 -7.02
CA LYS A 104 13.72 11.07 -8.09
C LYS A 104 13.14 11.23 -9.49
N LEU A 105 11.83 11.11 -9.63
CA LEU A 105 11.12 11.32 -10.90
C LEU A 105 10.87 12.82 -11.20
N GLY A 106 11.35 13.72 -10.37
CA GLY A 106 11.18 15.16 -10.54
C GLY A 106 9.81 15.70 -10.10
N GLY A 107 9.02 14.86 -9.41
CA GLY A 107 7.73 15.25 -8.86
C GLY A 107 7.82 15.81 -7.44
N HIS A 108 6.67 16.25 -6.94
CA HIS A 108 6.51 16.68 -5.56
C HIS A 108 5.71 15.63 -4.78
N ALA A 109 6.31 15.08 -3.73
CA ALA A 109 5.64 14.13 -2.86
C ALA A 109 4.50 14.81 -2.09
N VAL A 110 3.31 14.18 -2.08
CA VAL A 110 2.20 14.66 -1.26
C VAL A 110 2.56 14.58 0.22
N ALA A 111 2.05 15.53 1.01
CA ALA A 111 2.23 15.56 2.45
C ALA A 111 1.04 14.93 3.18
N ALA A 112 1.26 14.52 4.43
CA ALA A 112 0.18 14.13 5.31
C ALA A 112 -0.82 15.26 5.48
N LYS A 113 -2.10 14.92 5.59
CA LYS A 113 -3.15 15.89 5.91
C LYS A 113 -3.01 16.35 7.36
N ALA A 114 -3.47 17.56 7.66
CA ALA A 114 -3.51 18.07 9.03
C ALA A 114 -4.43 17.23 9.94
N SER A 115 -5.49 16.65 9.37
CA SER A 115 -6.38 15.73 10.04
C SER A 115 -7.01 14.74 9.05
N TYR A 116 -7.37 13.58 9.57
CA TYR A 116 -8.14 12.56 8.87
C TYR A 116 -9.46 12.36 9.60
N GLY A 117 -10.54 12.19 8.85
CA GLY A 117 -11.89 12.07 9.40
C GLY A 117 -12.21 10.69 9.98
N PHE A 118 -11.37 10.16 10.86
CA PHE A 118 -11.64 8.87 11.48
C PHE A 118 -12.76 9.00 12.53
N PRO A 119 -13.72 8.06 12.60
CA PRO A 119 -14.84 8.09 13.51
C PRO A 119 -14.45 7.65 14.94
N LEU A 120 -13.46 8.31 15.54
CA LEU A 120 -12.85 7.91 16.81
C LEU A 120 -13.87 7.87 17.96
N GLU A 121 -14.86 8.75 17.94
CA GLU A 121 -15.91 8.84 18.96
C GLU A 121 -16.81 7.60 19.00
N SER A 122 -16.91 6.87 17.88
CA SER A 122 -17.70 5.64 17.78
C SER A 122 -16.97 4.41 18.31
N LEU A 123 -15.66 4.48 18.52
CA LEU A 123 -14.85 3.36 18.99
C LEU A 123 -15.07 3.14 20.49
N LYS A 124 -15.54 1.96 20.87
CA LYS A 124 -15.81 1.57 22.27
C LYS A 124 -15.06 0.31 22.69
N SER A 125 -14.52 -0.44 21.76
CA SER A 125 -13.86 -1.72 21.99
C SER A 125 -12.71 -1.94 21.01
N GLN A 126 -11.84 -2.90 21.32
CA GLN A 126 -10.81 -3.36 20.40
C GLN A 126 -11.41 -3.82 19.07
N ALA A 127 -12.56 -4.49 19.09
CA ALA A 127 -13.24 -4.94 17.88
C ALA A 127 -13.66 -3.78 16.96
N ASP A 128 -13.99 -2.63 17.53
CA ASP A 128 -14.33 -1.42 16.76
C ASP A 128 -13.08 -0.83 16.08
N VAL A 129 -11.93 -0.88 16.74
CA VAL A 129 -10.66 -0.40 16.19
C VAL A 129 -10.16 -1.28 15.05
N LEU A 130 -10.47 -2.58 15.09
CA LEU A 130 -9.98 -3.57 14.12
C LEU A 130 -10.89 -3.75 12.88
N ARG A 131 -11.98 -3.03 12.76
CA ARG A 131 -12.86 -3.05 11.59
C ARG A 131 -12.41 -2.08 10.52
#